data_9b329ae6f9d1ed731d8a05bf26774c60
#
_entry.id   9b329ae6f9d1ed731d8a05bf26774c60
#
_cell.length_a   1.000
_cell.length_b   1.000
_cell.length_c   1.000
_cell.angle_alpha   90.00
_cell.angle_beta   90.00
_cell.angle_gamma   90.00
#
_symmetry.space_group_name_H-M   'P 1'
#
loop_
_entity.id
_entity.type
_entity.pdbx_description
1 polymer ?
#
loop_
_entity_poly.entity_id
_entity_poly.type
_entity_poly.pdbx_seq_one_letter_code
_entity_poly.pdbx_strand_id
1 'polypeptide(L)'
;RDFCLSRGLGDVYKRQSELARHGAVVEVQQGTVTAYDGTELSIRNIIGSFSPEKKNRILLFAHWDSRPYADNDPDKSKHRQPIAGADDGASGVGVLLEIARQIGKRQPDTGVDIAFFDAEDYGVPYWSESSDENTWALGTQYWTRRPHKPGYRARFGILLDMVGGAGAQFRRELFSKYYASGIVAQVWDTAKRLGYGNYFIEEDGGYVTDDHLYVNRYGIPSIDIIPCHRDTETGFPPYWHTVDDTMRNIDRSTLKAVGQTVLTVLYEE
;
A
#
# COMPACT_ATOMS: atom_id res chain seq x y z
N ARG A 1 -24.15 4.33 6.95
CA ARG A 1 -23.37 5.28 6.13
C ARG A 1 -22.07 5.74 6.81
N ASP A 2 -21.90 5.56 8.12
CA ASP A 2 -20.70 5.99 8.87
C ASP A 2 -19.75 4.84 9.21
N PHE A 3 -19.90 3.66 8.62
CA PHE A 3 -19.18 2.45 9.06
C PHE A 3 -17.68 2.44 8.67
N CYS A 4 -17.30 3.01 7.54
CA CYS A 4 -15.89 3.19 7.17
C CYS A 4 -15.23 4.36 7.92
N LEU A 5 -16.00 5.41 8.24
CA LEU A 5 -15.50 6.62 8.88
C LEU A 5 -15.41 6.52 10.42
N SER A 6 -16.25 5.71 11.07
CA SER A 6 -16.27 5.62 12.56
C SER A 6 -15.19 4.69 13.15
N ARG A 7 -14.67 3.73 12.39
CA ARG A 7 -13.45 3.00 12.77
C ARG A 7 -12.21 3.87 12.67
N GLY A 8 -12.26 4.95 11.88
CA GLY A 8 -11.14 5.76 11.46
C GLY A 8 -10.34 6.45 12.55
N LEU A 9 -10.95 7.04 13.57
CA LEU A 9 -10.18 7.81 14.58
C LEU A 9 -9.33 6.91 15.48
N GLY A 10 -9.87 5.79 15.95
CA GLY A 10 -9.12 4.83 16.77
C GLY A 10 -7.95 4.19 15.97
N ASP A 11 -8.19 3.89 14.74
CA ASP A 11 -7.20 3.28 13.83
C ASP A 11 -6.12 4.27 13.40
N VAL A 12 -6.47 5.51 13.08
CA VAL A 12 -5.50 6.60 12.85
C VAL A 12 -4.62 6.81 14.07
N TYR A 13 -5.24 6.92 15.27
CA TYR A 13 -4.50 7.11 16.52
C TYR A 13 -3.54 5.94 16.78
N LYS A 14 -3.95 4.71 16.54
CA LYS A 14 -3.12 3.51 16.73
C LYS A 14 -1.90 3.53 15.81
N ARG A 15 -2.08 3.76 14.51
CA ARG A 15 -0.98 3.82 13.54
C ARG A 15 -0.03 4.97 13.85
N GLN A 16 -0.57 6.14 14.14
CA GLN A 16 0.19 7.31 14.55
C GLN A 16 1.03 7.02 15.80
N SER A 17 0.42 6.43 16.84
CA SER A 17 1.10 6.11 18.10
C SER A 17 2.19 5.04 17.92
N GLU A 18 1.97 4.03 17.09
CA GLU A 18 2.98 3.01 16.82
C GLU A 18 4.18 3.58 16.05
N LEU A 19 3.97 4.40 15.01
CA LEU A 19 5.06 5.07 14.32
C LEU A 19 5.85 5.98 15.27
N ALA A 20 5.16 6.81 16.07
CA ALA A 20 5.80 7.70 17.05
C ALA A 20 6.56 6.92 18.13
N ARG A 21 6.00 5.80 18.62
CA ARG A 21 6.64 4.91 19.59
C ARG A 21 8.00 4.36 19.10
N HIS A 22 8.15 4.19 17.80
CA HIS A 22 9.37 3.72 17.18
C HIS A 22 10.31 4.85 16.73
N GLY A 23 10.00 6.10 17.09
CA GLY A 23 10.89 7.25 16.89
C GLY A 23 10.65 8.05 15.62
N ALA A 24 9.52 7.82 14.93
CA ALA A 24 9.14 8.67 13.81
C ALA A 24 8.58 10.02 14.30
N VAL A 25 8.88 11.08 13.57
CA VAL A 25 8.10 12.32 13.62
C VAL A 25 6.86 12.11 12.76
N VAL A 26 5.69 12.15 13.40
CA VAL A 26 4.42 11.79 12.73
C VAL A 26 3.60 13.03 12.40
N GLU A 27 3.13 13.09 11.16
CA GLU A 27 2.18 14.07 10.67
C GLU A 27 0.91 13.34 10.19
N VAL A 28 -0.27 13.89 10.52
CA VAL A 28 -1.56 13.44 9.99
C VAL A 28 -2.07 14.53 9.06
N GLN A 29 -2.04 14.25 7.77
CA GLN A 29 -2.61 15.12 6.75
C GLN A 29 -4.11 14.86 6.66
N GLN A 30 -4.91 15.89 6.85
CA GLN A 30 -6.36 15.84 6.75
C GLN A 30 -6.87 16.60 5.54
N GLY A 31 -7.91 16.09 4.92
CA GLY A 31 -8.52 16.73 3.76
C GLY A 31 -9.88 16.14 3.41
N THR A 32 -10.46 16.67 2.36
CA THR A 32 -11.69 16.15 1.76
C THR A 32 -11.42 15.86 0.29
N VAL A 33 -11.91 14.72 -0.17
CA VAL A 33 -11.87 14.29 -1.58
C VAL A 33 -13.26 13.86 -2.01
N THR A 34 -13.58 14.01 -3.28
CA THR A 34 -14.86 13.62 -3.84
C THR A 34 -14.70 12.26 -4.53
N ALA A 35 -15.49 11.29 -4.13
CA ALA A 35 -15.53 9.95 -4.72
C ALA A 35 -16.28 9.93 -6.06
N TYR A 36 -16.22 8.81 -6.77
CA TYR A 36 -16.84 8.60 -8.10
C TYR A 36 -18.35 8.88 -8.12
N ASP A 37 -19.04 8.71 -7.00
CA ASP A 37 -20.49 8.90 -6.84
C ASP A 37 -20.88 10.28 -6.29
N GLY A 38 -19.91 11.19 -6.16
CA GLY A 38 -20.09 12.52 -5.58
C GLY A 38 -20.03 12.55 -4.06
N THR A 39 -19.76 11.43 -3.40
CA THR A 39 -19.59 11.38 -1.94
C THR A 39 -18.35 12.14 -1.50
N GLU A 40 -18.51 13.07 -0.56
CA GLU A 40 -17.39 13.76 0.09
C GLU A 40 -16.78 12.87 1.17
N LEU A 41 -15.53 12.44 0.95
CA LEU A 41 -14.78 11.61 1.89
C LEU A 41 -13.81 12.47 2.69
N SER A 42 -13.89 12.40 4.02
CA SER A 42 -12.88 12.97 4.92
C SER A 42 -11.70 12.02 5.02
N ILE A 43 -10.57 12.38 4.45
CA ILE A 43 -9.35 11.55 4.43
C ILE A 43 -8.36 11.91 5.52
N ARG A 44 -7.55 10.94 5.92
CA ARG A 44 -6.44 11.08 6.87
C ARG A 44 -5.24 10.27 6.42
N ASN A 45 -4.32 10.90 5.70
CA ASN A 45 -3.03 10.30 5.40
C ASN A 45 -2.10 10.42 6.61
N ILE A 46 -1.43 9.34 7.00
CA ILE A 46 -0.55 9.31 8.17
C ILE A 46 0.88 9.13 7.68
N ILE A 47 1.76 10.08 7.96
CA ILE A 47 3.14 10.04 7.51
C ILE A 47 4.08 10.05 8.70
N GLY A 48 4.92 9.01 8.83
CA GLY A 48 5.98 8.92 9.85
C GLY A 48 7.35 9.09 9.23
N SER A 49 8.08 10.12 9.64
CA SER A 49 9.43 10.43 9.17
C SER A 49 10.48 9.97 10.17
N PHE A 50 11.34 9.03 9.76
CA PHE A 50 12.54 8.62 10.50
C PHE A 50 13.73 9.38 9.95
N SER A 51 14.62 9.85 10.85
CA SER A 51 15.77 10.73 10.51
C SER A 51 15.33 11.85 9.56
N PRO A 52 14.41 12.74 9.97
CA PRO A 52 13.79 13.75 9.10
C PRO A 52 14.77 14.81 8.57
N GLU A 53 15.96 14.93 9.20
CA GLU A 53 17.05 15.80 8.79
C GLU A 53 17.80 15.30 7.54
N LYS A 54 17.75 14.00 7.25
CA LYS A 54 18.43 13.39 6.11
C LYS A 54 17.69 13.75 4.81
N LYS A 55 18.44 14.28 3.84
CA LYS A 55 17.91 14.66 2.52
C LYS A 55 17.72 13.45 1.59
N ASN A 56 18.63 12.46 1.72
CA ASN A 56 18.49 11.19 0.99
C ASN A 56 17.45 10.33 1.71
N ARG A 57 16.29 10.12 1.07
CA ARG A 57 15.14 9.48 1.69
C ARG A 57 14.53 8.42 0.79
N ILE A 58 13.90 7.43 1.41
CA ILE A 58 13.08 6.40 0.77
C ILE A 58 11.66 6.52 1.30
N LEU A 59 10.68 6.39 0.42
CA LEU A 59 9.26 6.38 0.77
C LEU A 59 8.74 4.93 0.75
N LEU A 60 8.30 4.44 1.90
CA LEU A 60 7.56 3.17 2.02
C LEU A 60 6.09 3.51 2.27
N PHE A 61 5.18 2.86 1.58
CA PHE A 61 3.77 3.20 1.73
C PHE A 61 2.82 2.02 1.53
N ALA A 62 1.62 2.17 2.05
CA ALA A 62 0.49 1.27 1.91
C ALA A 62 -0.79 2.07 2.09
N HIS A 63 -1.91 1.61 1.56
CA HIS A 63 -3.19 2.16 1.97
C HIS A 63 -3.65 1.54 3.29
N TRP A 64 -4.53 2.25 4.02
CA TRP A 64 -4.98 1.79 5.35
C TRP A 64 -6.50 1.70 5.48
N ASP A 65 -7.22 2.20 4.52
CA ASP A 65 -8.66 2.01 4.39
C ASP A 65 -8.99 0.59 3.89
N SER A 66 -10.23 0.26 3.80
CA SER A 66 -10.72 -0.98 3.22
C SER A 66 -11.96 -0.71 2.38
N ARG A 67 -12.15 -1.50 1.34
CA ARG A 67 -13.22 -1.35 0.39
C ARG A 67 -14.59 -1.40 1.04
N PRO A 68 -15.47 -0.41 0.75
CA PRO A 68 -16.83 -0.38 1.28
C PRO A 68 -17.78 -1.37 0.57
N TYR A 69 -17.29 -2.10 -0.41
CA TYR A 69 -18.06 -3.00 -1.25
C TYR A 69 -17.34 -4.34 -1.40
N ALA A 70 -18.07 -5.46 -1.26
CA ALA A 70 -17.58 -6.79 -1.62
C ALA A 70 -17.99 -7.11 -3.07
N ASP A 71 -17.58 -6.26 -4.01
CA ASP A 71 -18.12 -6.28 -5.37
C ASP A 71 -17.62 -7.48 -6.22
N ASN A 72 -16.58 -8.19 -5.79
CA ASN A 72 -16.16 -9.46 -6.37
C ASN A 72 -16.66 -10.71 -5.62
N ASP A 73 -17.49 -10.54 -4.56
CA ASP A 73 -18.03 -11.70 -3.86
C ASP A 73 -18.93 -12.53 -4.80
N PRO A 74 -18.76 -13.86 -4.87
CA PRO A 74 -19.61 -14.71 -5.71
C PRO A 74 -21.09 -14.67 -5.31
N ASP A 75 -21.40 -14.34 -4.05
CA ASP A 75 -22.74 -14.06 -3.57
C ASP A 75 -23.11 -12.58 -3.78
N LYS A 76 -23.86 -12.29 -4.84
CA LYS A 76 -24.28 -10.92 -5.18
C LYS A 76 -25.05 -10.20 -4.06
N SER A 77 -25.66 -10.92 -3.12
CA SER A 77 -26.35 -10.32 -1.98
C SER A 77 -25.38 -9.62 -1.01
N LYS A 78 -24.08 -9.94 -1.08
CA LYS A 78 -23.03 -9.35 -0.26
C LYS A 78 -22.34 -8.15 -0.91
N HIS A 79 -22.55 -7.87 -2.18
CA HIS A 79 -21.81 -6.85 -2.92
C HIS A 79 -21.82 -5.47 -2.30
N ARG A 80 -22.85 -5.12 -1.52
CA ARG A 80 -22.95 -3.83 -0.81
C ARG A 80 -22.47 -3.89 0.64
N GLN A 81 -21.81 -4.98 1.03
CA GLN A 81 -21.19 -5.10 2.35
C GLN A 81 -19.73 -4.64 2.29
N PRO A 82 -19.21 -3.99 3.33
CA PRO A 82 -17.79 -3.68 3.41
C PRO A 82 -16.97 -4.96 3.64
N ILE A 83 -15.75 -4.97 3.13
CA ILE A 83 -14.78 -6.04 3.39
C ILE A 83 -14.02 -5.79 4.68
N ALA A 84 -13.40 -6.83 5.24
CA ALA A 84 -12.53 -6.69 6.41
C ALA A 84 -11.15 -6.12 6.02
N GLY A 85 -10.69 -6.33 4.78
CA GLY A 85 -9.44 -5.81 4.27
C GLY A 85 -8.22 -6.35 5.01
N ALA A 86 -8.18 -7.65 5.30
CA ALA A 86 -7.07 -8.23 6.06
C ALA A 86 -5.79 -8.33 5.24
N ASP A 87 -5.93 -8.63 3.96
CA ASP A 87 -4.84 -8.58 2.99
C ASP A 87 -4.79 -7.22 2.31
N ASP A 88 -5.93 -6.76 1.83
CA ASP A 88 -6.18 -5.52 1.12
C ASP A 88 -6.49 -4.37 2.12
N GLY A 89 -5.60 -3.64 2.40
CA GLY A 89 -4.55 -2.81 2.82
C GLY A 89 -3.91 -3.19 4.16
N ALA A 90 -4.56 -3.99 5.08
CA ALA A 90 -4.02 -4.18 6.42
C ALA A 90 -2.68 -4.96 6.42
N SER A 91 -2.43 -5.85 5.45
CA SER A 91 -1.18 -6.61 5.35
C SER A 91 0.02 -5.68 5.11
N GLY A 92 -0.08 -4.73 4.18
CA GLY A 92 0.94 -3.73 3.90
C GLY A 92 1.24 -2.85 5.11
N VAL A 93 0.18 -2.36 5.77
CA VAL A 93 0.30 -1.60 7.03
C VAL A 93 1.03 -2.40 8.10
N GLY A 94 0.69 -3.68 8.26
CA GLY A 94 1.31 -4.57 9.25
C GLY A 94 2.81 -4.74 9.01
N VAL A 95 3.23 -4.97 7.76
CA VAL A 95 4.63 -5.08 7.39
C VAL A 95 5.37 -3.76 7.64
N LEU A 96 4.79 -2.62 7.26
CA LEU A 96 5.42 -1.31 7.45
C LEU A 96 5.55 -0.93 8.93
N LEU A 97 4.60 -1.29 9.79
CA LEU A 97 4.72 -1.10 11.23
C LEU A 97 5.85 -1.97 11.84
N GLU A 98 6.04 -3.20 11.34
CA GLU A 98 7.18 -4.03 11.75
C GLU A 98 8.51 -3.43 11.25
N ILE A 99 8.57 -2.90 10.04
CA ILE A 99 9.74 -2.18 9.53
C ILE A 99 10.02 -0.95 10.40
N ALA A 100 9.02 -0.16 10.77
CA ALA A 100 9.15 0.96 11.70
C ALA A 100 9.78 0.51 13.03
N ARG A 101 9.33 -0.63 13.57
CA ARG A 101 9.88 -1.21 14.80
C ARG A 101 11.36 -1.60 14.65
N GLN A 102 11.77 -2.12 13.50
CA GLN A 102 13.17 -2.45 13.23
C GLN A 102 14.03 -1.18 13.07
N ILE A 103 13.53 -0.19 12.34
CA ILE A 103 14.21 1.13 12.23
C ILE A 103 14.40 1.76 13.60
N GLY A 104 13.41 1.68 14.49
CA GLY A 104 13.51 2.18 15.87
C GLY A 104 14.62 1.51 16.69
N LYS A 105 15.03 0.27 16.35
CA LYS A 105 16.14 -0.43 16.98
C LYS A 105 17.50 -0.08 16.36
N ARG A 106 17.52 0.09 15.06
CA ARG A 106 18.71 0.43 14.29
C ARG A 106 18.31 1.31 13.11
N GLN A 107 18.77 2.54 13.11
CA GLN A 107 18.52 3.48 12.02
C GLN A 107 19.30 3.08 10.77
N PRO A 108 18.70 3.11 9.57
CA PRO A 108 19.43 2.98 8.31
C PRO A 108 20.25 4.26 8.02
N ASP A 109 21.18 4.16 7.07
CA ASP A 109 21.99 5.31 6.66
C ASP A 109 21.19 6.37 5.92
N THR A 110 20.07 6.00 5.31
CA THR A 110 19.12 6.89 4.63
C THR A 110 17.98 7.33 5.57
N GLY A 111 17.31 8.44 5.25
CA GLY A 111 16.05 8.81 5.88
C GLY A 111 14.90 7.96 5.31
N VAL A 112 13.91 7.67 6.13
CA VAL A 112 12.75 6.86 5.72
C VAL A 112 11.48 7.59 6.08
N ASP A 113 10.57 7.67 5.12
CA ASP A 113 9.19 8.06 5.37
C ASP A 113 8.29 6.83 5.18
N ILE A 114 7.44 6.58 6.15
CA ILE A 114 6.37 5.57 6.05
C ILE A 114 5.05 6.33 5.95
N ALA A 115 4.34 6.14 4.84
CA ALA A 115 3.05 6.76 4.61
C ALA A 115 1.94 5.70 4.57
N PHE A 116 0.85 5.98 5.28
CA PHE A 116 -0.40 5.24 5.17
C PHE A 116 -1.42 6.14 4.51
N PHE A 117 -1.80 5.81 3.29
CA PHE A 117 -2.76 6.58 2.50
C PHE A 117 -4.19 6.11 2.77
N ASP A 118 -5.14 7.05 2.72
CA ASP A 118 -6.56 6.84 2.97
C ASP A 118 -7.34 6.87 1.67
N ALA A 119 -8.52 6.26 1.66
CA ALA A 119 -9.42 6.28 0.52
C ALA A 119 -8.75 5.84 -0.82
N GLU A 120 -7.88 4.84 -0.74
CA GLU A 120 -7.37 4.16 -1.93
C GLU A 120 -8.50 3.38 -2.57
N ASP A 121 -9.21 2.59 -1.77
CA ASP A 121 -10.08 1.50 -2.17
C ASP A 121 -11.57 1.90 -2.27
N TYR A 122 -11.85 3.20 -2.37
CA TYR A 122 -13.18 3.73 -2.65
C TYR A 122 -13.43 3.90 -4.16
N GLY A 123 -12.71 3.13 -4.98
CA GLY A 123 -12.84 3.18 -6.43
C GLY A 123 -14.19 2.71 -6.95
N VAL A 124 -14.46 3.02 -8.21
CA VAL A 124 -15.71 2.70 -8.88
C VAL A 124 -16.01 1.19 -8.83
N PRO A 125 -17.18 0.77 -8.30
CA PRO A 125 -17.57 -0.64 -8.31
C PRO A 125 -18.09 -1.07 -9.68
N TYR A 126 -18.05 -2.36 -9.98
CA TYR A 126 -18.37 -2.88 -11.30
C TYR A 126 -19.83 -2.59 -11.78
N TRP A 127 -20.74 -2.28 -10.86
CA TRP A 127 -22.13 -1.91 -11.23
C TRP A 127 -22.33 -0.42 -11.52
N SER A 128 -21.27 0.39 -11.40
CA SER A 128 -21.32 1.81 -11.72
C SER A 128 -21.08 2.05 -13.20
N GLU A 129 -21.77 3.02 -13.77
CA GLU A 129 -21.57 3.48 -15.14
C GLU A 129 -20.49 4.57 -15.25
N SER A 130 -19.80 4.89 -14.16
CA SER A 130 -18.73 5.91 -14.19
C SER A 130 -17.59 5.47 -15.09
N SER A 131 -17.19 6.35 -15.99
CA SER A 131 -16.03 6.17 -16.87
C SER A 131 -14.78 6.89 -16.36
N ASP A 132 -14.81 7.44 -15.15
CA ASP A 132 -13.64 8.10 -14.55
C ASP A 132 -12.61 7.06 -14.09
N GLU A 133 -11.45 7.07 -14.70
CA GLU A 133 -10.33 6.18 -14.39
C GLU A 133 -9.56 6.61 -13.13
N ASN A 134 -9.80 7.83 -12.62
CA ASN A 134 -9.06 8.38 -11.48
C ASN A 134 -9.85 8.26 -10.16
N THR A 135 -10.60 7.19 -9.99
CA THR A 135 -11.46 6.96 -8.81
C THR A 135 -10.74 6.28 -7.65
N TRP A 136 -9.55 5.73 -7.90
CA TRP A 136 -8.72 5.01 -6.94
C TRP A 136 -7.64 5.91 -6.33
N ALA A 137 -7.05 5.49 -5.22
CA ALA A 137 -5.92 6.16 -4.58
C ALA A 137 -6.18 7.65 -4.26
N LEU A 138 -7.39 8.00 -3.84
CA LEU A 138 -7.81 9.39 -3.67
C LEU A 138 -6.98 10.13 -2.62
N GLY A 139 -6.56 9.45 -1.56
CA GLY A 139 -5.68 10.01 -0.53
C GLY A 139 -4.29 10.32 -1.06
N THR A 140 -3.71 9.43 -1.86
CA THR A 140 -2.43 9.67 -2.52
C THR A 140 -2.54 10.77 -3.57
N GLN A 141 -3.61 10.81 -4.35
CA GLN A 141 -3.87 11.93 -5.26
C GLN A 141 -3.96 13.27 -4.52
N TYR A 142 -4.59 13.29 -3.34
CA TYR A 142 -4.61 14.49 -2.49
C TYR A 142 -3.21 14.86 -2.00
N TRP A 143 -2.44 13.87 -1.51
CA TRP A 143 -1.08 14.06 -1.04
C TRP A 143 -0.14 14.57 -2.14
N THR A 144 -0.23 14.07 -3.38
CA THR A 144 0.62 14.53 -4.48
C THR A 144 0.40 16.00 -4.84
N ARG A 145 -0.81 16.49 -4.68
CA ARG A 145 -1.13 17.93 -4.86
C ARG A 145 -0.70 18.79 -3.68
N ARG A 146 -0.60 18.22 -2.50
CA ARG A 146 -0.29 18.91 -1.24
C ARG A 146 0.59 18.03 -0.35
N PRO A 147 1.86 17.78 -0.73
CA PRO A 147 2.72 16.91 0.07
C PRO A 147 2.91 17.46 1.49
N HIS A 148 3.09 16.57 2.44
CA HIS A 148 3.30 16.89 3.86
C HIS A 148 4.49 17.84 4.12
N LYS A 149 5.45 17.87 3.20
CA LYS A 149 6.56 18.84 3.21
C LYS A 149 6.62 19.55 1.86
N PRO A 150 6.70 20.89 1.81
CA PRO A 150 6.86 21.62 0.55
C PRO A 150 8.08 21.11 -0.24
N GLY A 151 7.86 20.75 -1.49
CA GLY A 151 8.93 20.25 -2.37
C GLY A 151 9.47 18.88 -1.96
N TYR A 152 8.67 18.06 -1.27
CA TYR A 152 9.06 16.71 -0.85
C TYR A 152 9.66 15.90 -1.99
N ARG A 153 10.75 15.19 -1.70
CA ARG A 153 11.42 14.27 -2.61
C ARG A 153 11.87 13.02 -1.87
N ALA A 154 11.79 11.90 -2.53
CA ALA A 154 12.44 10.65 -2.15
C ALA A 154 13.21 10.10 -3.36
N ARG A 155 14.23 9.30 -3.13
CA ARG A 155 14.97 8.64 -4.21
C ARG A 155 14.09 7.68 -4.98
N PHE A 156 13.31 6.91 -4.23
CA PHE A 156 12.30 6.00 -4.76
C PHE A 156 11.24 5.70 -3.69
N GLY A 157 10.16 5.05 -4.14
CA GLY A 157 9.10 4.56 -3.28
C GLY A 157 8.86 3.06 -3.46
N ILE A 158 8.35 2.40 -2.41
CA ILE A 158 7.86 1.01 -2.44
C ILE A 158 6.48 0.98 -1.81
N LEU A 159 5.48 0.64 -2.61
CA LEU A 159 4.13 0.33 -2.15
C LEU A 159 4.07 -1.15 -1.75
N LEU A 160 3.35 -1.42 -0.68
CA LEU A 160 3.00 -2.76 -0.23
C LEU A 160 1.48 -2.91 -0.23
N ASP A 161 0.96 -3.62 -1.20
CA ASP A 161 -0.46 -3.92 -1.28
C ASP A 161 -0.71 -5.42 -1.40
N MET A 162 -1.67 -5.94 -0.61
CA MET A 162 -2.03 -7.36 -0.52
C MET A 162 -0.81 -8.29 -0.33
N VAL A 163 0.08 -7.95 0.59
CA VAL A 163 1.37 -8.65 0.79
C VAL A 163 1.33 -9.73 1.87
N GLY A 164 0.14 -10.16 2.28
CA GLY A 164 -0.03 -11.12 3.38
C GLY A 164 -0.64 -12.46 2.97
N GLY A 165 -1.18 -12.59 1.77
CA GLY A 165 -1.92 -13.76 1.35
C GLY A 165 -1.11 -15.04 1.29
N ALA A 166 -1.71 -16.16 1.72
CA ALA A 166 -1.08 -17.48 1.61
C ALA A 166 -0.86 -17.85 0.14
N GLY A 167 0.38 -18.22 -0.21
CA GLY A 167 0.75 -18.60 -1.58
C GLY A 167 0.85 -17.41 -2.55
N ALA A 168 0.92 -16.19 -2.05
CA ALA A 168 1.08 -15.01 -2.89
C ALA A 168 2.30 -15.11 -3.81
N GLN A 169 2.13 -14.66 -5.04
CA GLN A 169 3.17 -14.57 -6.06
C GLN A 169 3.23 -13.15 -6.60
N PHE A 170 4.29 -12.44 -6.26
CA PHE A 170 4.55 -11.08 -6.72
C PHE A 170 5.29 -11.12 -8.05
N ARG A 171 4.62 -10.74 -9.13
CA ARG A 171 5.23 -10.53 -10.45
C ARG A 171 5.55 -9.07 -10.63
N ARG A 172 6.46 -8.78 -11.57
CA ARG A 172 6.89 -7.40 -11.84
C ARG A 172 5.74 -6.62 -12.49
N GLU A 173 5.09 -5.78 -11.69
CA GLU A 173 4.01 -4.90 -12.13
C GLU A 173 4.51 -3.93 -13.22
N LEU A 174 3.70 -3.64 -14.24
CA LEU A 174 4.21 -2.99 -15.45
C LEU A 174 4.41 -1.48 -15.33
N PHE A 175 3.63 -0.76 -14.54
CA PHE A 175 3.94 0.66 -14.24
C PHE A 175 5.21 0.76 -13.41
N SER A 176 5.42 -0.14 -12.45
CA SER A 176 6.67 -0.25 -11.68
C SER A 176 7.87 -0.44 -12.59
N LYS A 177 7.77 -1.33 -13.57
CA LYS A 177 8.82 -1.53 -14.57
C LYS A 177 9.05 -0.30 -15.45
N TYR A 178 7.98 0.38 -15.84
CA TYR A 178 8.06 1.56 -16.69
C TYR A 178 8.74 2.73 -15.98
N TYR A 179 8.36 3.01 -14.74
CA TYR A 179 8.85 4.17 -14.00
C TYR A 179 10.13 3.91 -13.19
N ALA A 180 10.32 2.68 -12.69
CA ALA A 180 11.33 2.35 -11.68
C ALA A 180 11.98 0.98 -11.89
N SER A 181 12.31 0.62 -13.14
CA SER A 181 12.85 -0.71 -13.49
C SER A 181 14.09 -1.11 -12.69
N GLY A 182 14.97 -0.15 -12.33
CA GLY A 182 16.14 -0.40 -11.49
C GLY A 182 15.76 -0.83 -10.07
N ILE A 183 14.71 -0.23 -9.49
CA ILE A 183 14.21 -0.60 -8.17
C ILE A 183 13.50 -1.95 -8.19
N VAL A 184 12.74 -2.25 -9.27
CA VAL A 184 12.16 -3.59 -9.49
C VAL A 184 13.28 -4.64 -9.47
N ALA A 185 14.34 -4.45 -10.26
CA ALA A 185 15.47 -5.38 -10.33
C ALA A 185 16.11 -5.55 -8.93
N GLN A 186 16.42 -4.46 -8.25
CA GLN A 186 17.01 -4.48 -6.91
C GLN A 186 16.18 -5.28 -5.89
N VAL A 187 14.85 -5.07 -5.86
CA VAL A 187 13.96 -5.75 -4.92
C VAL A 187 13.85 -7.23 -5.24
N TRP A 188 13.65 -7.61 -6.52
CA TRP A 188 13.54 -9.02 -6.93
C TRP A 188 14.86 -9.78 -6.74
N ASP A 189 16.01 -9.17 -7.08
CA ASP A 189 17.32 -9.76 -6.84
C ASP A 189 17.60 -9.94 -5.35
N THR A 190 17.20 -8.98 -4.52
CA THR A 190 17.32 -9.08 -3.06
C THR A 190 16.45 -10.21 -2.51
N ALA A 191 15.20 -10.31 -2.95
CA ALA A 191 14.31 -11.41 -2.56
C ALA A 191 14.89 -12.77 -2.95
N LYS A 192 15.40 -12.91 -4.16
CA LYS A 192 16.04 -14.13 -4.64
C LYS A 192 17.27 -14.50 -3.80
N ARG A 193 18.14 -13.54 -3.50
CA ARG A 193 19.33 -13.71 -2.66
C ARG A 193 18.98 -14.15 -1.24
N LEU A 194 17.83 -13.71 -0.71
CA LEU A 194 17.29 -14.10 0.59
C LEU A 194 16.56 -15.46 0.57
N GLY A 195 16.41 -16.10 -0.60
CA GLY A 195 15.71 -17.37 -0.75
C GLY A 195 14.19 -17.25 -0.93
N TYR A 196 13.68 -16.06 -1.29
CA TYR A 196 12.25 -15.77 -1.48
C TYR A 196 11.81 -15.76 -2.95
N GLY A 197 12.58 -16.40 -3.85
CA GLY A 197 12.24 -16.47 -5.27
C GLY A 197 10.93 -17.22 -5.59
N ASN A 198 10.37 -17.96 -4.64
CA ASN A 198 9.05 -18.57 -4.75
C ASN A 198 7.89 -17.59 -4.50
N TYR A 199 8.15 -16.44 -3.87
CA TYR A 199 7.22 -15.33 -3.71
C TYR A 199 7.42 -14.26 -4.78
N PHE A 200 8.66 -13.88 -5.03
CA PHE A 200 9.04 -12.85 -6.02
C PHE A 200 9.41 -13.52 -7.35
N ILE A 201 8.40 -13.63 -8.22
CA ILE A 201 8.52 -14.36 -9.49
C ILE A 201 9.14 -13.46 -10.56
N GLU A 202 10.18 -13.95 -11.25
CA GLU A 202 10.87 -13.21 -12.33
C GLU A 202 10.07 -13.20 -13.65
N GLU A 203 8.80 -12.86 -13.56
CA GLU A 203 7.88 -12.73 -14.67
C GLU A 203 7.20 -11.37 -14.62
N ASP A 204 6.71 -10.92 -15.75
CA ASP A 204 5.92 -9.71 -15.83
C ASP A 204 4.48 -9.97 -15.36
N GLY A 205 3.95 -9.05 -14.57
CA GLY A 205 2.56 -9.00 -14.17
C GLY A 205 1.69 -8.22 -15.15
N GLY A 206 0.63 -7.61 -14.65
CA GLY A 206 -0.24 -6.67 -15.37
C GLY A 206 0.10 -5.22 -15.06
N TYR A 207 -0.69 -4.29 -15.62
CA TYR A 207 -0.77 -2.90 -15.17
C TYR A 207 -1.78 -2.82 -14.03
N VAL A 208 -1.42 -2.18 -12.93
CA VAL A 208 -2.31 -1.97 -11.80
C VAL A 208 -2.39 -0.47 -11.51
N THR A 209 -3.61 0.07 -11.47
CA THR A 209 -3.85 1.45 -11.02
C THR A 209 -3.95 1.44 -9.50
N ASP A 210 -2.93 2.00 -8.84
CA ASP A 210 -2.79 1.99 -7.41
C ASP A 210 -1.98 3.23 -6.96
N ASP A 211 -1.77 3.42 -5.68
CA ASP A 211 -1.05 4.54 -5.06
C ASP A 211 0.30 4.83 -5.73
N HIS A 212 1.07 3.79 -6.07
CA HIS A 212 2.39 3.95 -6.70
C HIS A 212 2.33 4.68 -8.05
N LEU A 213 1.24 4.54 -8.80
CA LEU A 213 1.08 5.23 -10.08
C LEU A 213 1.04 6.74 -9.88
N TYR A 214 0.32 7.22 -8.87
CA TYR A 214 0.22 8.65 -8.57
C TYR A 214 1.51 9.20 -7.95
N VAL A 215 2.21 8.41 -7.12
CA VAL A 215 3.53 8.76 -6.61
C VAL A 215 4.56 8.87 -7.74
N ASN A 216 4.51 7.96 -8.73
CA ASN A 216 5.31 8.05 -9.95
C ASN A 216 5.01 9.32 -10.75
N ARG A 217 3.74 9.64 -10.96
CA ARG A 217 3.30 10.88 -11.66
C ARG A 217 3.72 12.15 -10.91
N TYR A 218 3.83 12.10 -9.58
CA TYR A 218 4.40 13.19 -8.77
C TYR A 218 5.91 13.36 -8.98
N GLY A 219 6.61 12.34 -9.49
CA GLY A 219 8.03 12.37 -9.83
C GLY A 219 8.94 11.65 -8.83
N ILE A 220 8.41 10.71 -8.06
CA ILE A 220 9.18 9.77 -7.23
C ILE A 220 9.07 8.39 -7.87
N PRO A 221 10.17 7.84 -8.47
CA PRO A 221 10.17 6.50 -9.04
C PRO A 221 9.73 5.48 -8.00
N SER A 222 8.62 4.80 -8.24
CA SER A 222 8.02 3.91 -7.24
C SER A 222 7.58 2.60 -7.84
N ILE A 223 7.68 1.54 -7.05
CA ILE A 223 7.23 0.20 -7.40
C ILE A 223 6.09 -0.22 -6.49
N ASP A 224 5.35 -1.20 -6.97
CA ASP A 224 4.32 -1.88 -6.24
C ASP A 224 4.69 -3.35 -6.05
N ILE A 225 4.68 -3.81 -4.80
CA ILE A 225 4.75 -5.23 -4.45
C ILE A 225 3.32 -5.67 -4.21
N ILE A 226 2.71 -6.23 -5.26
CA ILE A 226 1.32 -6.67 -5.29
C ILE A 226 1.24 -8.08 -5.88
N PRO A 227 0.36 -8.97 -5.38
CA PRO A 227 0.22 -10.30 -5.98
C PRO A 227 -0.36 -10.21 -7.39
N CYS A 228 0.14 -11.04 -8.28
CA CYS A 228 -0.39 -11.18 -9.62
C CYS A 228 -0.63 -12.65 -9.92
N HIS A 229 -1.89 -13.07 -9.90
CA HIS A 229 -2.35 -14.42 -10.16
C HIS A 229 -2.73 -14.58 -11.64
N ARG A 230 -2.21 -15.62 -12.32
CA ARG A 230 -2.55 -15.90 -13.72
C ARG A 230 -3.75 -16.84 -13.90
N ASP A 231 -4.18 -17.44 -12.80
CA ASP A 231 -5.24 -18.43 -12.72
C ASP A 231 -6.58 -17.86 -12.22
N THR A 232 -6.64 -16.54 -12.02
CA THR A 232 -7.85 -15.80 -11.65
C THR A 232 -8.23 -14.80 -12.76
N GLU A 233 -9.51 -14.50 -12.90
CA GLU A 233 -10.01 -13.53 -13.89
C GLU A 233 -9.54 -12.09 -13.58
N THR A 234 -9.43 -11.75 -12.30
CA THR A 234 -9.03 -10.42 -11.84
C THR A 234 -7.52 -10.20 -11.84
N GLY A 235 -6.73 -11.27 -11.85
CA GLY A 235 -5.30 -11.20 -11.61
C GLY A 235 -4.92 -11.11 -10.12
N PHE A 236 -5.90 -11.05 -9.21
CA PHE A 236 -5.73 -10.95 -7.77
C PHE A 236 -6.17 -12.22 -7.04
N PRO A 237 -5.90 -12.37 -5.72
CA PRO A 237 -6.36 -13.52 -4.95
C PRO A 237 -7.87 -13.72 -5.04
N PRO A 238 -8.38 -14.96 -4.97
CA PRO A 238 -9.81 -15.24 -5.16
C PRO A 238 -10.72 -14.62 -4.09
N TYR A 239 -10.18 -14.18 -2.97
CA TYR A 239 -10.89 -13.45 -1.92
C TYR A 239 -10.83 -11.91 -2.08
N TRP A 240 -10.10 -11.40 -3.08
CA TRP A 240 -10.01 -9.97 -3.34
C TRP A 240 -11.38 -9.33 -3.57
N HIS A 241 -11.67 -8.24 -2.87
CA HIS A 241 -12.94 -7.54 -2.86
C HIS A 241 -14.15 -8.43 -2.52
N THR A 242 -13.96 -9.39 -1.63
CA THR A 242 -15.01 -10.24 -1.09
C THR A 242 -15.08 -10.14 0.43
N VAL A 243 -16.18 -10.58 1.04
CA VAL A 243 -16.27 -10.64 2.52
C VAL A 243 -15.32 -11.67 3.14
N ASP A 244 -14.68 -12.49 2.30
CA ASP A 244 -13.72 -13.50 2.73
C ASP A 244 -12.29 -12.98 2.83
N ASP A 245 -12.02 -11.70 2.49
CA ASP A 245 -10.72 -11.09 2.81
C ASP A 245 -10.56 -10.90 4.32
N THR A 246 -10.15 -11.95 4.99
CA THR A 246 -10.06 -12.06 6.43
C THR A 246 -8.70 -12.60 6.87
N MET A 247 -8.40 -12.51 8.16
CA MET A 247 -7.17 -13.05 8.77
C MET A 247 -6.92 -14.55 8.50
N ARG A 248 -7.93 -15.30 8.01
CA ARG A 248 -7.77 -16.71 7.63
C ARG A 248 -6.88 -16.89 6.41
N ASN A 249 -6.81 -15.90 5.55
CA ASN A 249 -6.01 -15.92 4.32
C ASN A 249 -4.58 -15.43 4.54
N ILE A 250 -4.28 -14.87 5.72
CA ILE A 250 -2.98 -14.28 6.00
C ILE A 250 -1.98 -15.34 6.43
N ASP A 251 -0.84 -15.36 5.73
CA ASP A 251 0.30 -16.24 6.05
C ASP A 251 1.50 -15.40 6.55
N ARG A 252 2.01 -15.79 7.70
CA ARG A 252 3.19 -15.15 8.31
C ARG A 252 4.45 -15.29 7.45
N SER A 253 4.55 -16.35 6.65
CA SER A 253 5.72 -16.58 5.79
C SER A 253 5.74 -15.59 4.64
N THR A 254 4.59 -15.25 4.07
CA THR A 254 4.45 -14.22 3.04
C THR A 254 4.82 -12.85 3.60
N LEU A 255 4.21 -12.45 4.72
CA LEU A 255 4.54 -11.18 5.40
C LEU A 255 6.05 -11.08 5.72
N LYS A 256 6.65 -12.19 6.18
CA LYS A 256 8.08 -12.26 6.47
C LYS A 256 8.93 -12.10 5.21
N ALA A 257 8.57 -12.77 4.12
CA ALA A 257 9.32 -12.68 2.87
C ALA A 257 9.36 -11.24 2.33
N VAL A 258 8.21 -10.57 2.32
CA VAL A 258 8.12 -9.16 1.91
C VAL A 258 8.86 -8.24 2.88
N GLY A 259 8.58 -8.35 4.17
CA GLY A 259 9.19 -7.49 5.19
C GLY A 259 10.71 -7.61 5.22
N GLN A 260 11.27 -8.82 5.13
CA GLN A 260 12.73 -9.00 5.10
C GLN A 260 13.35 -8.48 3.80
N THR A 261 12.69 -8.65 2.66
CA THR A 261 13.17 -8.13 1.38
C THR A 261 13.26 -6.61 1.41
N VAL A 262 12.16 -5.93 1.77
CA VAL A 262 12.11 -4.47 1.84
C VAL A 262 13.09 -3.92 2.88
N LEU A 263 13.16 -4.56 4.05
CA LEU A 263 14.10 -4.15 5.11
C LEU A 263 15.55 -4.30 4.66
N THR A 264 15.89 -5.36 3.93
CA THR A 264 17.25 -5.58 3.40
C THR A 264 17.59 -4.51 2.37
N VAL A 265 16.71 -4.24 1.41
CA VAL A 265 16.88 -3.13 0.46
C VAL A 265 17.14 -1.81 1.19
N LEU A 266 16.34 -1.52 2.22
CA LEU A 266 16.47 -0.29 3.00
C LEU A 266 17.82 -0.12 3.69
N TYR A 267 18.41 -1.21 4.20
CA TYR A 267 19.72 -1.15 4.91
C TYR A 267 20.93 -1.29 3.98
N GLU A 268 20.71 -1.62 2.71
CA GLU A 268 21.77 -1.63 1.68
C GLU A 268 21.90 -0.28 0.96
N GLU A 269 21.01 0.67 1.21
CA GLU A 269 20.98 2.05 0.67
C GLU A 269 21.70 3.06 1.57
#